data_b7340b71af972ff22ba57530c5512406
#
_entry.id   b7340b71af972ff22ba57530c5512406
#
_cell.length_a   1.000
_cell.length_b   1.000
_cell.length_c   1.000
_cell.angle_alpha   90.00
_cell.angle_beta   90.00
_cell.angle_gamma   90.00
#
_symmetry.space_group_name_H-M   'P 1'
#
loop_
_entity.id
_entity.type
_entity.pdbx_description
1 polymer ?
#
loop_
_entity_poly.entity_id
_entity_poly.type
_entity_poly.pdbx_seq_one_letter_code
_entity_poly.pdbx_strand_id
1 'polypeptide(L)'
;LAVGHCERCKTIIEPYLSDQWFVKMKPLAEKAIEAVKNGTLRFTPNRWVGVYLHWMENIRDWCISRQLWWGHRIPAYTCGSCRHVMVAADMPDKCGKCGATQGITQDEDVLDTWFSSWLWPFSTMGWPETTETLRRFYPTDTLVTGPDIIFFWVARMVMAGYYFLGECPFHDVYFTSIVRDMKGRKMSKSLGNSPDPLEIIAKYGADALRYTVISLAPVGQDIRFAENKVEIGRNFANKLWNASRFVLMNLEGASCTIDAKLPPAEKLGQIDRWIISRLNYTVEQVHSNLAEGNFRFNDALKCVYEFIWNDFCDWYIEMSKSVLFGKDAERKAVLQQVLLSCLDGALRILHPFMPFVTEEIWQKLPGSKGFLMQSHFPVSDPARIDTQLEQEISELMEAIRVIRNLRASANVSPAKKVTVRVVRNASLSQAFNNHQAMICSLAGVENFSIVDSKPAGHLVGLMGTTEVCLDLAGVIDVQAELARVENELGKVEKEMAKISVKLENADFVSKAPAEVVDKIRDSIEAYQQQIVKLQQYQKDLRSI
;
A
#
# COMPACT_ATOMS: atom_id res chain seq x y z
N LEU A 1 -38.98 -22.98 -13.92
CA LEU A 1 -39.02 -22.56 -12.52
C LEU A 1 -37.64 -22.85 -11.89
N ALA A 2 -37.01 -21.84 -11.29
CA ALA A 2 -35.78 -22.04 -10.51
C ALA A 2 -36.18 -22.69 -9.18
N VAL A 3 -35.67 -23.87 -8.89
CA VAL A 3 -35.93 -24.62 -7.66
C VAL A 3 -34.65 -24.56 -6.81
N GLY A 4 -34.82 -24.24 -5.51
CA GLY A 4 -33.71 -24.23 -4.56
C GLY A 4 -33.15 -25.63 -4.33
N HIS A 5 -31.81 -25.76 -4.31
CA HIS A 5 -31.15 -27.01 -4.01
C HIS A 5 -30.20 -26.84 -2.80
N CYS A 6 -30.07 -27.85 -1.99
CA CYS A 6 -29.11 -27.88 -0.92
C CYS A 6 -27.69 -27.70 -1.49
N GLU A 7 -26.93 -26.77 -0.95
CA GLU A 7 -25.59 -26.46 -1.41
C GLU A 7 -24.64 -27.68 -1.31
N ARG A 8 -24.83 -28.52 -0.31
CA ARG A 8 -23.96 -29.70 -0.07
C ARG A 8 -24.40 -30.94 -0.83
N CYS A 9 -25.66 -31.39 -0.65
CA CYS A 9 -26.13 -32.66 -1.22
C CYS A 9 -26.90 -32.51 -2.53
N LYS A 10 -27.16 -31.25 -2.98
CA LYS A 10 -27.89 -30.94 -4.22
C LYS A 10 -29.37 -31.43 -4.24
N THR A 11 -29.89 -31.91 -3.13
CA THR A 11 -31.30 -32.27 -2.99
C THR A 11 -32.19 -31.02 -3.12
N ILE A 12 -33.35 -31.16 -3.73
CA ILE A 12 -34.37 -30.11 -3.85
C ILE A 12 -34.83 -29.71 -2.45
N ILE A 13 -34.88 -28.41 -2.19
CA ILE A 13 -35.35 -27.85 -0.92
C ILE A 13 -36.85 -27.61 -1.03
N GLU A 14 -37.59 -28.17 -0.08
CA GLU A 14 -39.04 -27.96 0.04
C GLU A 14 -39.36 -27.11 1.28
N PRO A 15 -40.39 -26.20 1.21
CA PRO A 15 -40.81 -25.45 2.37
C PRO A 15 -41.39 -26.37 3.46
N TYR A 16 -40.96 -26.19 4.69
CA TYR A 16 -41.45 -26.92 5.87
C TYR A 16 -41.73 -25.95 7.01
N LEU A 17 -42.91 -26.04 7.62
CA LEU A 17 -43.29 -25.21 8.78
C LEU A 17 -42.88 -25.91 10.08
N SER A 18 -42.15 -25.23 10.93
CA SER A 18 -41.76 -25.69 12.28
C SER A 18 -41.70 -24.51 13.23
N ASP A 19 -41.86 -24.80 14.54
CA ASP A 19 -41.66 -23.80 15.59
C ASP A 19 -40.18 -23.41 15.63
N GLN A 20 -39.95 -22.11 15.68
CA GLN A 20 -38.58 -21.56 15.67
C GLN A 20 -38.45 -20.43 16.69
N TRP A 21 -37.23 -20.21 17.19
CA TRP A 21 -36.93 -19.09 18.05
C TRP A 21 -36.59 -17.86 17.21
N PHE A 22 -37.17 -16.71 17.59
CA PHE A 22 -36.98 -15.44 16.91
C PHE A 22 -36.58 -14.33 17.89
N VAL A 23 -35.70 -13.44 17.45
CA VAL A 23 -35.43 -12.16 18.11
C VAL A 23 -36.19 -11.06 17.39
N LYS A 24 -36.95 -10.24 18.14
CA LYS A 24 -37.56 -9.00 17.64
C LYS A 24 -36.48 -7.97 17.37
N MET A 25 -36.14 -7.79 16.11
CA MET A 25 -34.96 -6.97 15.72
C MET A 25 -35.25 -5.47 15.65
N LYS A 26 -36.47 -5.06 15.33
CA LYS A 26 -36.81 -3.64 15.12
C LYS A 26 -36.47 -2.75 16.33
N PRO A 27 -36.83 -3.09 17.58
CA PRO A 27 -36.47 -2.27 18.75
C PRO A 27 -34.95 -2.17 18.98
N LEU A 28 -34.19 -3.21 18.62
CA LEU A 28 -32.73 -3.22 18.74
C LEU A 28 -32.06 -2.35 17.67
N ALA A 29 -32.66 -2.26 16.48
CA ALA A 29 -32.13 -1.53 15.35
C ALA A 29 -32.20 0.00 15.53
N GLU A 30 -33.15 0.51 16.30
CA GLU A 30 -33.39 1.96 16.44
C GLU A 30 -32.13 2.72 16.90
N LYS A 31 -31.51 2.29 18.00
CA LYS A 31 -30.26 2.90 18.50
C LYS A 31 -29.09 2.70 17.56
N ALA A 32 -29.02 1.57 16.88
CA ALA A 32 -27.95 1.26 15.92
C ALA A 32 -28.07 2.12 14.65
N ILE A 33 -29.27 2.47 14.22
CA ILE A 33 -29.53 3.42 13.12
C ILE A 33 -29.11 4.84 13.56
N GLU A 34 -29.52 5.25 14.77
CA GLU A 34 -29.18 6.56 15.33
C GLU A 34 -27.68 6.77 15.42
N ALA A 35 -26.92 5.76 15.87
CA ALA A 35 -25.47 5.81 16.01
C ALA A 35 -24.76 6.16 14.70
N VAL A 36 -25.26 5.68 13.56
CA VAL A 36 -24.70 6.01 12.25
C VAL A 36 -25.15 7.38 11.78
N LYS A 37 -26.43 7.74 12.02
CA LYS A 37 -26.99 9.04 11.60
C LYS A 37 -26.38 10.22 12.35
N ASN A 38 -26.01 10.05 13.62
CA ASN A 38 -25.40 11.09 14.44
C ASN A 38 -23.86 11.07 14.43
N GLY A 39 -23.23 10.12 13.73
CA GLY A 39 -21.77 10.02 13.59
C GLY A 39 -21.04 9.35 14.76
N THR A 40 -21.75 8.78 15.74
CA THR A 40 -21.15 7.95 16.81
C THR A 40 -20.47 6.71 16.24
N LEU A 41 -21.04 6.14 15.17
CA LEU A 41 -20.48 5.03 14.41
C LEU A 41 -20.18 5.50 12.99
N ARG A 42 -18.93 5.39 12.57
CA ARG A 42 -18.45 5.80 11.25
C ARG A 42 -17.99 4.60 10.44
N PHE A 43 -18.21 4.64 9.13
CA PHE A 43 -17.80 3.58 8.20
C PHE A 43 -16.77 4.09 7.19
N THR A 44 -15.67 3.36 7.06
CA THR A 44 -14.67 3.59 6.02
C THR A 44 -14.60 2.39 5.08
N PRO A 45 -14.87 2.56 3.76
CA PRO A 45 -15.33 3.79 3.08
C PRO A 45 -16.80 4.11 3.37
N ASN A 46 -17.14 5.40 3.34
CA ASN A 46 -18.47 5.92 3.69
C ASN A 46 -19.63 5.39 2.84
N ARG A 47 -19.36 4.83 1.65
CA ARG A 47 -20.39 4.22 0.79
C ARG A 47 -21.20 3.10 1.47
N TRP A 48 -20.64 2.47 2.51
CA TRP A 48 -21.30 1.39 3.25
C TRP A 48 -22.38 1.88 4.21
N VAL A 49 -22.42 3.18 4.52
CA VAL A 49 -23.50 3.80 5.33
C VAL A 49 -24.87 3.56 4.69
N GLY A 50 -25.00 3.79 3.39
CA GLY A 50 -26.27 3.58 2.68
C GLY A 50 -26.72 2.12 2.71
N VAL A 51 -25.79 1.18 2.54
CA VAL A 51 -26.06 -0.27 2.62
C VAL A 51 -26.51 -0.66 4.02
N TYR A 52 -25.80 -0.20 5.05
CA TYR A 52 -26.14 -0.48 6.45
C TYR A 52 -27.53 0.05 6.81
N LEU A 53 -27.82 1.34 6.53
CA LEU A 53 -29.10 1.96 6.85
C LEU A 53 -30.26 1.27 6.10
N HIS A 54 -30.08 0.92 4.82
CA HIS A 54 -31.10 0.20 4.08
C HIS A 54 -31.47 -1.15 4.74
N TRP A 55 -30.49 -1.93 5.17
CA TRP A 55 -30.72 -3.19 5.88
C TRP A 55 -31.39 -2.97 7.24
N MET A 56 -30.95 -1.96 8.00
CA MET A 56 -31.41 -1.70 9.36
C MET A 56 -32.83 -1.12 9.39
N GLU A 57 -33.17 -0.23 8.46
CA GLU A 57 -34.51 0.36 8.37
C GLU A 57 -35.57 -0.66 7.88
N ASN A 58 -35.14 -1.67 7.11
CA ASN A 58 -36.00 -2.74 6.60
C ASN A 58 -35.80 -4.07 7.36
N ILE A 59 -35.26 -4.02 8.58
CA ILE A 59 -34.90 -5.24 9.31
C ILE A 59 -36.12 -6.09 9.66
N ARG A 60 -35.98 -7.40 9.50
CA ARG A 60 -36.97 -8.40 9.89
C ARG A 60 -36.51 -9.15 11.12
N ASP A 61 -37.48 -9.78 11.80
CA ASP A 61 -37.17 -10.62 12.96
C ASP A 61 -36.22 -11.75 12.56
N TRP A 62 -35.29 -12.04 13.44
CA TRP A 62 -34.18 -12.96 13.18
C TRP A 62 -34.48 -14.32 13.80
N CYS A 63 -34.64 -15.35 12.94
CA CYS A 63 -34.66 -16.71 13.39
C CYS A 63 -33.29 -17.13 13.90
N ILE A 64 -33.20 -17.51 15.16
CA ILE A 64 -31.93 -17.84 15.85
C ILE A 64 -31.75 -19.34 16.09
N SER A 65 -32.77 -20.17 15.86
CA SER A 65 -32.67 -21.62 16.01
C SER A 65 -32.16 -22.28 14.73
N ARG A 66 -31.36 -23.33 14.88
CA ARG A 66 -30.80 -24.14 13.79
C ARG A 66 -30.90 -25.61 14.14
N GLN A 67 -31.35 -26.41 13.17
CA GLN A 67 -31.42 -27.86 13.27
C GLN A 67 -30.08 -28.48 12.84
N LEU A 68 -29.04 -28.26 13.69
CA LEU A 68 -27.67 -28.70 13.46
C LEU A 68 -27.21 -29.58 14.61
N TRP A 69 -26.34 -30.55 14.32
CA TRP A 69 -25.72 -31.38 15.36
C TRP A 69 -24.69 -30.58 16.20
N TRP A 70 -23.92 -29.70 15.59
CA TRP A 70 -22.88 -28.92 16.26
C TRP A 70 -23.31 -27.48 16.47
N GLY A 71 -23.22 -27.01 17.69
CA GLY A 71 -23.52 -25.63 18.09
C GLY A 71 -23.84 -25.49 19.57
N HIS A 72 -24.19 -24.27 19.99
CA HIS A 72 -24.66 -23.99 21.34
C HIS A 72 -26.13 -24.36 21.44
N ARG A 73 -26.44 -25.40 22.18
CA ARG A 73 -27.82 -25.84 22.39
C ARG A 73 -28.66 -24.76 23.06
N ILE A 74 -29.87 -24.53 22.58
CA ILE A 74 -30.76 -23.50 23.13
C ILE A 74 -31.07 -23.80 24.57
N PRO A 75 -30.81 -22.86 25.55
CA PRO A 75 -31.00 -23.08 26.97
C PRO A 75 -32.46 -22.90 27.40
N ALA A 76 -33.37 -23.52 26.64
CA ALA A 76 -34.81 -23.53 26.92
C ALA A 76 -35.27 -24.94 27.28
N TYR A 77 -36.07 -25.04 28.33
CA TYR A 77 -36.52 -26.30 28.90
C TYR A 77 -38.04 -26.32 28.98
N THR A 78 -38.62 -27.30 28.34
CA THR A 78 -40.07 -27.46 28.30
C THR A 78 -40.53 -28.50 29.33
N CYS A 79 -41.50 -28.13 30.15
CA CYS A 79 -42.11 -29.04 31.10
C CYS A 79 -43.13 -29.93 30.40
N GLY A 80 -42.94 -31.24 30.44
CA GLY A 80 -43.87 -32.22 29.83
C GLY A 80 -45.25 -32.23 30.45
N SER A 81 -45.39 -31.82 31.74
CA SER A 81 -46.71 -31.83 32.45
C SER A 81 -47.56 -30.61 32.11
N CYS A 82 -47.00 -29.40 31.99
CA CYS A 82 -47.81 -28.18 31.80
C CYS A 82 -47.38 -27.33 30.57
N ARG A 83 -46.46 -27.81 29.78
CA ARG A 83 -45.91 -27.13 28.58
C ARG A 83 -45.28 -25.76 28.83
N HIS A 84 -44.98 -25.44 30.11
CA HIS A 84 -44.30 -24.20 30.44
C HIS A 84 -42.85 -24.27 29.99
N VAL A 85 -42.39 -23.20 29.27
CA VAL A 85 -41.00 -23.05 28.81
C VAL A 85 -40.23 -22.23 29.84
N MET A 86 -39.11 -22.74 30.28
CA MET A 86 -38.15 -22.09 31.21
C MET A 86 -36.85 -21.84 30.46
N VAL A 87 -36.23 -20.69 30.65
CA VAL A 87 -34.90 -20.38 30.12
C VAL A 87 -33.93 -20.32 31.30
N ALA A 88 -32.91 -21.15 31.29
CA ALA A 88 -31.92 -21.25 32.37
C ALA A 88 -30.55 -21.69 31.78
N ALA A 89 -29.46 -21.35 32.48
CA ALA A 89 -28.12 -21.79 32.09
C ALA A 89 -27.96 -23.31 32.21
N ASP A 90 -28.49 -23.87 33.28
CA ASP A 90 -28.49 -25.30 33.54
C ASP A 90 -29.93 -25.85 33.61
N MET A 91 -30.08 -27.18 33.48
CA MET A 91 -31.37 -27.83 33.55
C MET A 91 -32.05 -27.57 34.90
N PRO A 92 -33.26 -26.97 34.93
CA PRO A 92 -33.97 -26.72 36.17
C PRO A 92 -34.38 -28.02 36.87
N ASP A 93 -34.20 -28.10 38.19
CA ASP A 93 -34.60 -29.26 39.00
C ASP A 93 -36.12 -29.44 39.03
N LYS A 94 -36.87 -28.34 38.86
CA LYS A 94 -38.35 -28.35 38.92
C LYS A 94 -38.94 -27.29 37.97
N CYS A 95 -40.13 -27.55 37.48
CA CYS A 95 -40.90 -26.58 36.73
C CYS A 95 -41.33 -25.40 37.59
N GLY A 96 -40.97 -24.17 37.22
CA GLY A 96 -41.32 -22.94 37.94
C GLY A 96 -42.84 -22.65 37.99
N LYS A 97 -43.65 -23.27 37.11
CA LYS A 97 -45.10 -23.07 37.07
C LYS A 97 -45.89 -24.12 37.82
N CYS A 98 -45.59 -25.41 37.65
CA CYS A 98 -46.41 -26.50 38.22
C CYS A 98 -45.64 -27.35 39.24
N GLY A 99 -44.35 -27.10 39.50
CA GLY A 99 -43.54 -27.81 40.46
C GLY A 99 -43.09 -29.22 40.02
N ALA A 100 -43.43 -29.70 38.85
CA ALA A 100 -43.02 -31.02 38.35
C ALA A 100 -41.49 -31.13 38.28
N THR A 101 -40.94 -32.23 38.79
CA THR A 101 -39.52 -32.54 38.84
C THR A 101 -39.08 -33.54 37.77
N GLN A 102 -40.03 -34.09 37.03
CA GLN A 102 -39.77 -35.05 35.94
C GLN A 102 -40.38 -34.57 34.61
N GLY A 103 -39.84 -35.08 33.48
CA GLY A 103 -40.32 -34.75 32.16
C GLY A 103 -39.96 -33.33 31.69
N ILE A 104 -38.91 -32.74 32.26
CA ILE A 104 -38.31 -31.50 31.74
C ILE A 104 -37.33 -31.86 30.62
N THR A 105 -37.55 -31.32 29.42
CA THR A 105 -36.73 -31.59 28.24
C THR A 105 -36.14 -30.30 27.69
N GLN A 106 -34.84 -30.31 27.41
CA GLN A 106 -34.18 -29.19 26.75
C GLN A 106 -34.55 -29.18 25.26
N ASP A 107 -34.65 -27.99 24.68
CA ASP A 107 -34.76 -27.78 23.25
C ASP A 107 -33.62 -28.49 22.49
N GLU A 108 -33.94 -29.14 21.39
CA GLU A 108 -32.98 -29.92 20.60
C GLU A 108 -32.17 -29.02 19.62
N ASP A 109 -32.69 -27.85 19.27
CA ASP A 109 -32.07 -26.91 18.37
C ASP A 109 -30.86 -26.22 18.98
N VAL A 110 -29.98 -25.76 18.14
CA VAL A 110 -28.82 -24.95 18.51
C VAL A 110 -28.99 -23.50 18.06
N LEU A 111 -28.28 -22.59 18.72
CA LEU A 111 -28.27 -21.17 18.35
C LEU A 111 -27.52 -20.92 17.05
N ASP A 112 -28.00 -19.97 16.24
CA ASP A 112 -27.27 -19.42 15.11
C ASP A 112 -25.89 -18.93 15.56
N THR A 113 -24.85 -19.26 14.83
CA THR A 113 -23.47 -18.83 15.09
C THR A 113 -23.36 -17.32 15.35
N TRP A 114 -24.12 -16.53 14.61
CA TRP A 114 -24.13 -15.07 14.75
C TRP A 114 -24.75 -14.60 16.07
N PHE A 115 -25.57 -15.42 16.74
CA PHE A 115 -26.16 -15.10 18.04
C PHE A 115 -25.12 -15.20 19.17
N SER A 116 -24.07 -15.99 19.02
CA SER A 116 -22.92 -15.97 19.94
C SER A 116 -21.91 -14.89 19.57
N SER A 117 -21.61 -14.77 18.25
CA SER A 117 -20.56 -13.89 17.78
C SER A 117 -20.88 -12.38 17.89
N TRP A 118 -22.16 -12.00 18.03
CA TRP A 118 -22.53 -10.60 18.27
C TRP A 118 -22.10 -10.09 19.65
N LEU A 119 -21.80 -11.00 20.57
CA LEU A 119 -21.29 -10.69 21.92
C LEU A 119 -19.78 -10.43 21.94
N TRP A 120 -19.09 -10.70 20.83
CA TRP A 120 -17.64 -10.73 20.76
C TRP A 120 -16.95 -9.46 21.30
N PRO A 121 -17.43 -8.22 21.05
CA PRO A 121 -16.74 -7.01 21.49
C PRO A 121 -16.59 -6.89 23.02
N PHE A 122 -17.39 -7.61 23.79
CA PHE A 122 -17.39 -7.53 25.25
C PHE A 122 -17.28 -8.90 25.94
N SER A 123 -17.77 -9.99 25.34
CA SER A 123 -17.67 -11.31 25.96
C SER A 123 -16.21 -11.80 26.08
N THR A 124 -15.36 -11.47 25.09
CA THR A 124 -13.92 -11.79 25.13
C THR A 124 -13.16 -11.01 26.20
N MET A 125 -13.74 -9.97 26.75
CA MET A 125 -13.20 -9.16 27.84
C MET A 125 -13.75 -9.53 29.20
N GLY A 126 -14.49 -10.64 29.29
CA GLY A 126 -14.98 -11.23 30.53
C GLY A 126 -16.42 -10.89 30.90
N TRP A 127 -17.18 -10.17 30.05
CA TRP A 127 -18.62 -9.99 30.27
C TRP A 127 -19.34 -11.37 30.40
N PRO A 128 -20.31 -11.55 31.33
CA PRO A 128 -21.09 -10.52 32.05
C PRO A 128 -20.42 -9.91 33.28
N GLU A 129 -19.24 -10.34 33.67
CA GLU A 129 -18.51 -9.76 34.77
C GLU A 129 -17.89 -8.41 34.41
N THR A 130 -17.85 -7.48 35.38
CA THR A 130 -17.20 -6.18 35.18
C THR A 130 -15.70 -6.29 35.46
N THR A 131 -14.95 -6.88 34.53
CA THR A 131 -13.50 -7.06 34.62
C THR A 131 -12.74 -5.76 34.42
N GLU A 132 -11.46 -5.73 34.81
CA GLU A 132 -10.57 -4.61 34.54
C GLU A 132 -10.33 -4.44 32.99
N THR A 133 -10.19 -5.55 32.28
CA THR A 133 -10.04 -5.57 30.83
C THR A 133 -11.25 -4.94 30.12
N LEU A 134 -12.47 -5.32 30.54
CA LEU A 134 -13.69 -4.75 29.98
C LEU A 134 -13.78 -3.25 30.25
N ARG A 135 -13.50 -2.80 31.47
CA ARG A 135 -13.52 -1.36 31.81
C ARG A 135 -12.50 -0.53 31.06
N ARG A 136 -11.35 -1.13 30.71
CA ARG A 136 -10.27 -0.42 30.02
C ARG A 136 -10.45 -0.35 28.50
N PHE A 137 -10.95 -1.42 27.88
CA PHE A 137 -10.92 -1.59 26.43
C PHE A 137 -12.29 -1.57 25.76
N TYR A 138 -13.39 -1.51 26.52
CA TYR A 138 -14.72 -1.33 25.98
C TYR A 138 -15.25 0.08 26.31
N PRO A 139 -15.80 0.83 25.33
CA PRO A 139 -15.85 0.49 23.89
C PRO A 139 -14.46 0.48 23.25
N THR A 140 -14.33 -0.26 22.14
CA THR A 140 -13.11 -0.27 21.34
C THR A 140 -13.09 0.88 20.34
N ASP A 141 -11.92 1.20 19.76
CA ASP A 141 -11.81 2.30 18.81
C ASP A 141 -12.28 1.88 17.42
N THR A 142 -11.66 0.84 16.86
CA THR A 142 -11.85 0.45 15.45
C THR A 142 -12.10 -1.03 15.28
N LEU A 143 -13.16 -1.38 14.55
CA LEU A 143 -13.41 -2.72 14.04
C LEU A 143 -12.93 -2.82 12.59
N VAL A 144 -12.11 -3.84 12.29
CA VAL A 144 -11.66 -4.14 10.93
C VAL A 144 -12.30 -5.44 10.46
N THR A 145 -13.06 -5.41 9.35
CA THR A 145 -13.75 -6.60 8.83
C THR A 145 -14.04 -6.51 7.33
N GLY A 146 -14.50 -7.61 6.74
CA GLY A 146 -15.00 -7.64 5.36
C GLY A 146 -16.39 -7.02 5.22
N PRO A 147 -16.71 -6.37 4.10
CA PRO A 147 -18.02 -5.76 3.88
C PRO A 147 -19.16 -6.77 3.70
N ASP A 148 -18.83 -8.01 3.38
CA ASP A 148 -19.80 -9.09 3.19
C ASP A 148 -20.51 -9.53 4.48
N ILE A 149 -19.98 -9.15 5.65
CA ILE A 149 -20.60 -9.44 6.95
C ILE A 149 -21.07 -8.19 7.70
N ILE A 150 -21.28 -7.08 7.01
CA ILE A 150 -21.78 -5.82 7.59
C ILE A 150 -23.11 -6.04 8.34
N PHE A 151 -24.04 -6.77 7.74
CA PHE A 151 -25.33 -7.05 8.35
C PHE A 151 -25.26 -8.20 9.37
N PHE A 152 -24.56 -9.29 9.00
CA PHE A 152 -24.55 -10.51 9.82
C PHE A 152 -23.78 -10.35 11.13
N TRP A 153 -22.75 -9.48 11.14
CA TRP A 153 -21.86 -9.33 12.29
C TRP A 153 -21.81 -7.90 12.83
N VAL A 154 -21.42 -6.92 11.99
CA VAL A 154 -21.25 -5.53 12.43
C VAL A 154 -22.51 -4.96 13.06
N ALA A 155 -23.63 -5.00 12.32
CA ALA A 155 -24.92 -4.48 12.77
C ALA A 155 -25.39 -5.18 14.06
N ARG A 156 -25.19 -6.49 14.13
CA ARG A 156 -25.58 -7.29 15.30
C ARG A 156 -24.75 -6.96 16.53
N MET A 157 -23.42 -6.78 16.39
CA MET A 157 -22.57 -6.34 17.50
C MET A 157 -23.01 -4.97 18.02
N VAL A 158 -23.35 -4.02 17.14
CA VAL A 158 -23.83 -2.69 17.55
C VAL A 158 -25.14 -2.80 18.33
N MET A 159 -26.08 -3.61 17.86
CA MET A 159 -27.35 -3.87 18.57
C MET A 159 -27.09 -4.51 19.94
N ALA A 160 -26.21 -5.50 20.01
CA ALA A 160 -25.86 -6.17 21.27
C ALA A 160 -25.18 -5.22 22.26
N GLY A 161 -24.24 -4.38 21.81
CA GLY A 161 -23.59 -3.38 22.64
C GLY A 161 -24.59 -2.42 23.30
N TYR A 162 -25.50 -1.86 22.50
CA TYR A 162 -26.57 -0.99 23.05
C TYR A 162 -27.54 -1.73 23.96
N TYR A 163 -27.86 -2.99 23.68
CA TYR A 163 -28.80 -3.76 24.49
C TYR A 163 -28.22 -4.18 25.85
N PHE A 164 -27.00 -4.70 25.85
CA PHE A 164 -26.38 -5.28 27.05
C PHE A 164 -25.57 -4.27 27.87
N LEU A 165 -24.90 -3.31 27.21
CA LEU A 165 -23.99 -2.39 27.87
C LEU A 165 -24.42 -0.91 27.76
N GLY A 166 -25.42 -0.59 26.92
CA GLY A 166 -25.99 0.74 26.79
C GLY A 166 -25.24 1.69 25.86
N GLU A 167 -24.14 1.25 25.25
CA GLU A 167 -23.29 2.08 24.40
C GLU A 167 -22.81 1.35 23.14
N CYS A 168 -22.31 2.10 22.15
CA CYS A 168 -21.77 1.56 20.91
C CYS A 168 -20.46 0.80 21.17
N PRO A 169 -20.27 -0.42 20.64
CA PRO A 169 -19.11 -1.23 20.95
C PRO A 169 -17.81 -0.76 20.30
N PHE A 170 -17.86 0.10 19.28
CA PHE A 170 -16.72 0.69 18.57
C PHE A 170 -17.15 1.95 17.81
N HIS A 171 -16.19 2.84 17.55
CA HIS A 171 -16.46 4.13 16.90
C HIS A 171 -16.29 4.09 15.37
N ASP A 172 -15.29 3.34 14.89
CA ASP A 172 -15.00 3.20 13.48
C ASP A 172 -15.12 1.76 13.00
N VAL A 173 -15.63 1.58 11.79
CA VAL A 173 -15.59 0.30 11.09
C VAL A 173 -14.85 0.48 9.77
N TYR A 174 -13.69 -0.15 9.68
CA TYR A 174 -12.92 -0.21 8.44
C TYR A 174 -13.25 -1.48 7.68
N PHE A 175 -13.81 -1.33 6.47
CA PHE A 175 -14.10 -2.45 5.58
C PHE A 175 -12.92 -2.72 4.65
N THR A 176 -12.34 -3.91 4.81
CA THR A 176 -11.21 -4.35 4.00
C THR A 176 -11.62 -4.63 2.55
N SER A 177 -10.64 -4.59 1.67
CA SER A 177 -10.78 -5.07 0.30
C SER A 177 -10.97 -6.59 0.25
N ILE A 178 -11.73 -7.07 -0.72
CA ILE A 178 -11.85 -8.51 -1.01
C ILE A 178 -10.79 -8.91 -2.02
N VAL A 179 -10.06 -9.99 -1.72
CA VAL A 179 -9.03 -10.51 -2.62
C VAL A 179 -9.68 -11.34 -3.74
N ARG A 180 -9.40 -10.97 -4.98
CA ARG A 180 -9.90 -11.62 -6.19
C ARG A 180 -8.76 -12.11 -7.07
N ASP A 181 -9.01 -13.15 -7.84
CA ASP A 181 -8.09 -13.61 -8.87
C ASP A 181 -8.04 -12.63 -10.07
N MET A 182 -7.15 -12.87 -11.02
CA MET A 182 -7.02 -12.01 -12.20
C MET A 182 -8.25 -11.99 -13.11
N LYS A 183 -9.16 -12.97 -12.96
CA LYS A 183 -10.46 -13.02 -13.64
C LYS A 183 -11.57 -12.28 -12.86
N GLY A 184 -11.22 -11.66 -11.72
CA GLY A 184 -12.16 -10.91 -10.88
C GLY A 184 -13.05 -11.77 -9.96
N ARG A 185 -12.81 -13.09 -9.85
CA ARG A 185 -13.56 -13.98 -8.97
C ARG A 185 -13.00 -13.90 -7.55
N LYS A 186 -13.86 -13.88 -6.53
CA LYS A 186 -13.45 -13.96 -5.12
C LYS A 186 -12.61 -15.22 -4.91
N MET A 187 -11.44 -15.06 -4.27
CA MET A 187 -10.60 -16.20 -3.93
C MET A 187 -11.25 -17.05 -2.84
N SER A 188 -11.29 -18.36 -3.05
CA SER A 188 -11.81 -19.32 -2.08
C SER A 188 -11.14 -20.68 -2.24
N LYS A 189 -11.08 -21.43 -1.14
CA LYS A 189 -10.56 -22.81 -1.15
C LYS A 189 -11.39 -23.73 -2.06
N SER A 190 -12.71 -23.54 -2.07
CA SER A 190 -13.64 -24.35 -2.88
C SER A 190 -13.46 -24.16 -4.39
N LEU A 191 -12.98 -23.01 -4.84
CA LEU A 191 -12.69 -22.73 -6.25
C LEU A 191 -11.25 -23.09 -6.64
N GLY A 192 -10.40 -23.43 -5.68
CA GLY A 192 -8.99 -23.75 -5.93
C GLY A 192 -8.18 -22.58 -6.51
N ASN A 193 -8.67 -21.33 -6.37
CA ASN A 193 -8.03 -20.12 -6.89
C ASN A 193 -7.38 -19.26 -5.81
N SER A 194 -7.26 -19.80 -4.59
CA SER A 194 -6.59 -19.15 -3.46
C SER A 194 -5.24 -19.85 -3.22
N PRO A 195 -4.09 -19.20 -3.54
CA PRO A 195 -2.79 -19.75 -3.21
C PRO A 195 -2.62 -19.82 -1.68
N ASP A 196 -1.83 -20.78 -1.20
CA ASP A 196 -1.51 -20.87 0.21
C ASP A 196 -0.55 -19.73 0.60
N PRO A 197 -0.94 -18.85 1.56
CA PRO A 197 -0.06 -17.79 2.04
C PRO A 197 1.28 -18.30 2.59
N LEU A 198 1.32 -19.50 3.18
CA LEU A 198 2.55 -20.07 3.72
C LEU A 198 3.55 -20.44 2.62
N GLU A 199 3.08 -20.95 1.48
CA GLU A 199 3.93 -21.21 0.31
C GLU A 199 4.50 -19.91 -0.26
N ILE A 200 3.68 -18.85 -0.34
CA ILE A 200 4.12 -17.52 -0.77
C ILE A 200 5.18 -16.96 0.20
N ILE A 201 4.94 -17.07 1.51
CA ILE A 201 5.87 -16.61 2.55
C ILE A 201 7.20 -17.39 2.45
N ALA A 202 7.15 -18.71 2.26
CA ALA A 202 8.36 -19.52 2.08
C ALA A 202 9.19 -19.10 0.86
N LYS A 203 8.53 -18.66 -0.21
CA LYS A 203 9.20 -18.29 -1.48
C LYS A 203 9.69 -16.83 -1.50
N TYR A 204 8.93 -15.90 -0.96
CA TYR A 204 9.17 -14.45 -1.10
C TYR A 204 9.45 -13.72 0.22
N GLY A 205 9.12 -14.35 1.35
CA GLY A 205 9.18 -13.72 2.67
C GLY A 205 7.85 -13.08 3.10
N ALA A 206 7.62 -13.03 4.42
CA ALA A 206 6.40 -12.49 5.00
C ALA A 206 6.23 -10.99 4.71
N ASP A 207 7.30 -10.20 4.82
CA ASP A 207 7.26 -8.76 4.54
C ASP A 207 6.89 -8.45 3.09
N ALA A 208 7.36 -9.27 2.14
CA ALA A 208 7.02 -9.11 0.73
C ALA A 208 5.52 -9.33 0.48
N LEU A 209 4.92 -10.33 1.11
CA LEU A 209 3.48 -10.58 1.02
C LEU A 209 2.69 -9.44 1.67
N ARG A 210 3.06 -9.02 2.89
CA ARG A 210 2.41 -7.91 3.63
C ARG A 210 2.44 -6.61 2.82
N TYR A 211 3.61 -6.24 2.32
CA TYR A 211 3.79 -5.08 1.43
C TYR A 211 2.85 -5.16 0.23
N THR A 212 2.85 -6.30 -0.46
CA THR A 212 2.07 -6.47 -1.70
C THR A 212 0.58 -6.36 -1.46
N VAL A 213 0.06 -7.02 -0.42
CA VAL A 213 -1.38 -6.96 -0.09
C VAL A 213 -1.81 -5.53 0.20
N ILE A 214 -1.06 -4.79 1.02
CA ILE A 214 -1.41 -3.40 1.37
C ILE A 214 -1.24 -2.47 0.17
N SER A 215 -0.17 -2.64 -0.62
CA SER A 215 0.07 -1.80 -1.81
C SER A 215 -1.00 -1.95 -2.90
N LEU A 216 -1.67 -3.11 -2.94
CA LEU A 216 -2.75 -3.40 -3.89
C LEU A 216 -4.15 -3.08 -3.35
N ALA A 217 -4.27 -2.59 -2.12
CA ALA A 217 -5.54 -2.40 -1.40
C ALA A 217 -5.90 -0.91 -1.22
N PRO A 218 -6.20 -0.15 -2.29
CA PRO A 218 -6.72 1.21 -2.12
C PRO A 218 -8.10 1.16 -1.43
N VAL A 219 -8.40 2.17 -0.63
CA VAL A 219 -9.64 2.24 0.14
C VAL A 219 -10.86 2.04 -0.79
N GLY A 220 -11.67 1.05 -0.44
CA GLY A 220 -12.93 0.80 -1.12
C GLY A 220 -12.84 0.05 -2.46
N GLN A 221 -11.70 -0.47 -2.85
CA GLN A 221 -11.56 -1.29 -4.05
C GLN A 221 -11.14 -2.73 -3.70
N ASP A 222 -11.54 -3.68 -4.54
CA ASP A 222 -11.10 -5.06 -4.40
C ASP A 222 -9.68 -5.25 -4.93
N ILE A 223 -8.94 -6.17 -4.32
CA ILE A 223 -7.57 -6.50 -4.72
C ILE A 223 -7.61 -7.55 -5.83
N ARG A 224 -6.99 -7.27 -6.97
CA ARG A 224 -6.64 -8.29 -7.96
C ARG A 224 -5.24 -8.82 -7.67
N PHE A 225 -5.17 -9.96 -7.02
CA PHE A 225 -3.92 -10.57 -6.58
C PHE A 225 -3.41 -11.58 -7.62
N ALA A 226 -2.10 -11.51 -7.86
CA ALA A 226 -1.35 -12.53 -8.59
C ALA A 226 0.00 -12.72 -7.88
N GLU A 227 0.48 -13.96 -7.78
CA GLU A 227 1.68 -14.31 -7.02
C GLU A 227 2.94 -13.55 -7.49
N ASN A 228 3.09 -13.34 -8.80
CA ASN A 228 4.22 -12.62 -9.36
C ASN A 228 4.32 -11.15 -8.89
N LYS A 229 3.23 -10.55 -8.43
CA LYS A 229 3.26 -9.19 -7.85
C LYS A 229 4.02 -9.13 -6.53
N VAL A 230 4.17 -10.25 -5.82
CA VAL A 230 4.90 -10.31 -4.55
C VAL A 230 6.41 -10.06 -4.75
N GLU A 231 6.91 -10.24 -5.97
CA GLU A 231 8.30 -9.89 -6.32
C GLU A 231 8.63 -8.41 -6.10
N ILE A 232 7.65 -7.52 -6.23
CA ILE A 232 7.82 -6.08 -5.99
C ILE A 232 8.19 -5.86 -4.51
N GLY A 233 7.45 -6.48 -3.59
CA GLY A 233 7.73 -6.40 -2.15
C GLY A 233 9.07 -7.03 -1.77
N ARG A 234 9.41 -8.18 -2.37
CA ARG A 234 10.73 -8.83 -2.19
C ARG A 234 11.88 -7.92 -2.67
N ASN A 235 11.73 -7.33 -3.84
CA ASN A 235 12.76 -6.46 -4.41
C ASN A 235 12.91 -5.18 -3.57
N PHE A 236 11.82 -4.66 -3.02
CA PHE A 236 11.88 -3.53 -2.09
C PHE A 236 12.63 -3.89 -0.80
N ALA A 237 12.31 -5.04 -0.17
CA ALA A 237 13.04 -5.53 0.99
C ALA A 237 14.53 -5.70 0.71
N ASN A 238 14.90 -6.27 -0.44
CA ASN A 238 16.28 -6.43 -0.86
C ASN A 238 17.01 -5.10 -1.07
N LYS A 239 16.33 -4.10 -1.66
CA LYS A 239 16.91 -2.76 -1.86
C LYS A 239 17.15 -2.07 -0.52
N LEU A 240 16.18 -2.12 0.39
CA LEU A 240 16.32 -1.58 1.75
C LEU A 240 17.50 -2.25 2.49
N TRP A 241 17.57 -3.58 2.43
CA TRP A 241 18.66 -4.35 3.05
C TRP A 241 20.05 -3.92 2.54
N ASN A 242 20.20 -3.83 1.22
CA ASN A 242 21.47 -3.43 0.62
C ASN A 242 21.84 -1.97 0.95
N ALA A 243 20.87 -1.06 0.94
CA ALA A 243 21.07 0.33 1.34
C ALA A 243 21.48 0.44 2.82
N SER A 244 20.80 -0.28 3.70
CA SER A 244 21.12 -0.32 5.14
C SER A 244 22.50 -0.89 5.40
N ARG A 245 22.88 -1.95 4.70
CA ARG A 245 24.22 -2.52 4.77
C ARG A 245 25.28 -1.51 4.31
N PHE A 246 25.03 -0.78 3.22
CA PHE A 246 25.93 0.29 2.77
C PHE A 246 26.10 1.38 3.84
N VAL A 247 24.99 1.83 4.45
CA VAL A 247 25.04 2.82 5.54
C VAL A 247 25.86 2.28 6.70
N LEU A 248 25.54 1.09 7.23
CA LEU A 248 26.24 0.48 8.37
C LEU A 248 27.74 0.36 8.14
N MET A 249 28.17 -0.11 6.96
CA MET A 249 29.61 -0.18 6.61
C MET A 249 30.30 1.19 6.65
N ASN A 250 29.58 2.25 6.28
CA ASN A 250 30.13 3.61 6.31
C ASN A 250 30.03 4.29 7.69
N LEU A 251 29.35 3.65 8.65
CA LEU A 251 29.31 4.10 10.06
C LEU A 251 30.36 3.41 10.94
N GLU A 252 31.12 2.45 10.42
CA GLU A 252 32.18 1.78 11.18
C GLU A 252 33.20 2.80 11.68
N GLY A 253 33.45 2.81 13.01
CA GLY A 253 34.33 3.76 13.65
C GLY A 253 33.76 5.16 13.85
N ALA A 254 32.54 5.44 13.45
CA ALA A 254 31.85 6.71 13.71
C ALA A 254 31.24 6.74 15.11
N SER A 255 31.17 7.92 15.71
CA SER A 255 30.55 8.14 17.04
C SER A 255 29.05 8.48 16.99
N CYS A 256 28.39 8.33 15.84
CA CYS A 256 26.96 8.61 15.66
C CYS A 256 26.06 7.51 16.25
N THR A 257 24.91 7.91 16.80
CA THR A 257 23.88 7.01 17.33
C THR A 257 22.49 7.49 16.96
N ILE A 258 21.49 6.58 16.98
CA ILE A 258 20.10 6.94 16.69
C ILE A 258 19.49 7.90 17.72
N ASP A 259 19.98 7.90 18.96
CA ASP A 259 19.54 8.80 20.04
C ASP A 259 20.19 10.20 19.94
N ALA A 260 21.22 10.36 19.10
CA ALA A 260 21.89 11.65 18.94
C ALA A 260 21.02 12.63 18.15
N LYS A 261 21.01 13.88 18.58
CA LYS A 261 20.34 14.95 17.85
C LYS A 261 20.99 15.16 16.48
N LEU A 262 20.18 15.52 15.49
CA LEU A 262 20.70 15.98 14.21
C LEU A 262 21.69 17.13 14.39
N PRO A 263 22.75 17.20 13.57
CA PRO A 263 23.68 18.32 13.58
C PRO A 263 22.95 19.68 13.42
N PRO A 264 23.51 20.77 13.97
CA PRO A 264 22.96 22.11 13.80
C PRO A 264 22.82 22.49 12.32
N ALA A 265 21.83 23.33 11.99
CA ALA A 265 21.49 23.66 10.61
C ALA A 265 22.64 24.26 9.79
N GLU A 266 23.52 25.03 10.44
CA GLU A 266 24.70 25.65 9.84
C GLU A 266 25.79 24.65 9.42
N LYS A 267 25.78 23.44 9.99
CA LYS A 267 26.69 22.35 9.61
C LYS A 267 26.13 21.46 8.50
N LEU A 268 24.83 21.54 8.24
CA LEU A 268 24.15 20.72 7.23
C LEU A 268 24.39 21.29 5.82
N GLY A 269 24.83 20.44 4.90
CA GLY A 269 24.83 20.77 3.48
C GLY A 269 23.42 20.83 2.90
N GLN A 270 23.26 21.40 1.70
CA GLN A 270 21.96 21.49 1.04
C GLN A 270 21.29 20.13 0.82
N ILE A 271 22.07 19.11 0.42
CA ILE A 271 21.53 17.74 0.24
C ILE A 271 21.11 17.10 1.58
N ASP A 272 21.79 17.43 2.69
CA ASP A 272 21.37 16.93 4.00
C ASP A 272 20.06 17.58 4.45
N ARG A 273 19.93 18.89 4.25
CA ARG A 273 18.68 19.60 4.54
C ARG A 273 17.53 19.09 3.66
N TRP A 274 17.82 18.82 2.39
CA TRP A 274 16.86 18.24 1.47
C TRP A 274 16.34 16.88 1.95
N ILE A 275 17.20 15.92 2.28
CA ILE A 275 16.73 14.60 2.69
C ILE A 275 16.00 14.63 4.04
N ILE A 276 16.40 15.52 4.96
CA ILE A 276 15.70 15.76 6.21
C ILE A 276 14.32 16.36 5.95
N SER A 277 14.20 17.31 5.01
CA SER A 277 12.92 17.86 4.58
C SER A 277 12.01 16.75 4.01
N ARG A 278 12.53 15.95 3.09
CA ARG A 278 11.80 14.82 2.51
C ARG A 278 11.32 13.81 3.55
N LEU A 279 12.15 13.48 4.56
CA LEU A 279 11.75 12.60 5.66
C LEU A 279 10.61 13.22 6.47
N ASN A 280 10.73 14.49 6.86
CA ASN A 280 9.69 15.18 7.64
C ASN A 280 8.37 15.28 6.88
N TYR A 281 8.42 15.62 5.59
CA TYR A 281 7.24 15.60 4.71
C TYR A 281 6.61 14.20 4.65
N THR A 282 7.44 13.15 4.48
CA THR A 282 6.94 11.77 4.43
C THR A 282 6.27 11.36 5.73
N VAL A 283 6.88 11.69 6.87
CA VAL A 283 6.29 11.43 8.20
C VAL A 283 4.94 12.14 8.35
N GLU A 284 4.83 13.40 7.94
CA GLU A 284 3.56 14.15 7.95
C GLU A 284 2.50 13.48 7.08
N GLN A 285 2.85 13.06 5.85
CA GLN A 285 1.92 12.37 4.95
C GLN A 285 1.48 11.01 5.51
N VAL A 286 2.39 10.26 6.13
CA VAL A 286 2.06 9.00 6.79
C VAL A 286 1.08 9.23 7.94
N HIS A 287 1.33 10.20 8.81
CA HIS A 287 0.40 10.55 9.89
C HIS A 287 -0.98 10.97 9.36
N SER A 288 -1.02 11.81 8.34
CA SER A 288 -2.28 12.24 7.72
C SER A 288 -3.07 11.08 7.12
N ASN A 289 -2.40 10.15 6.43
CA ASN A 289 -3.04 9.00 5.81
C ASN A 289 -3.50 7.95 6.83
N LEU A 290 -2.79 7.80 7.95
CA LEU A 290 -3.12 6.86 9.02
C LEU A 290 -4.01 7.48 10.11
N ALA A 291 -4.32 8.78 10.03
CA ALA A 291 -5.15 9.46 11.01
C ALA A 291 -6.52 8.79 11.17
N GLU A 292 -7.10 8.95 12.35
CA GLU A 292 -8.42 8.43 12.69
C GLU A 292 -9.47 8.84 11.63
N GLY A 293 -10.22 7.87 11.16
CA GLY A 293 -11.22 8.05 10.09
C GLY A 293 -10.68 8.07 8.66
N ASN A 294 -9.37 8.23 8.43
CA ASN A 294 -8.77 8.20 7.09
C ASN A 294 -8.43 6.78 6.65
N PHE A 295 -7.67 6.03 7.45
CA PHE A 295 -7.29 4.63 7.21
C PHE A 295 -6.73 4.35 5.79
N ARG A 296 -5.94 5.28 5.23
CA ARG A 296 -5.39 5.19 3.88
C ARG A 296 -4.05 4.46 3.88
N PHE A 297 -4.05 3.20 4.29
CA PHE A 297 -2.84 2.38 4.47
C PHE A 297 -2.01 2.25 3.20
N ASN A 298 -2.66 2.11 2.05
CA ASN A 298 -2.02 2.03 0.74
C ASN A 298 -1.25 3.33 0.43
N ASP A 299 -1.87 4.50 0.65
CA ASP A 299 -1.25 5.80 0.38
C ASP A 299 -0.09 6.07 1.36
N ALA A 300 -0.25 5.71 2.63
CA ALA A 300 0.83 5.80 3.62
C ALA A 300 2.04 4.95 3.19
N LEU A 301 1.82 3.69 2.82
CA LEU A 301 2.89 2.81 2.35
C LEU A 301 3.56 3.33 1.07
N LYS A 302 2.78 3.94 0.16
CA LYS A 302 3.31 4.55 -1.06
C LYS A 302 4.27 5.69 -0.74
N CYS A 303 3.91 6.60 0.19
CA CYS A 303 4.79 7.69 0.62
C CYS A 303 6.12 7.14 1.21
N VAL A 304 6.03 6.12 2.05
CA VAL A 304 7.22 5.46 2.63
C VAL A 304 8.09 4.81 1.56
N TYR A 305 7.47 4.12 0.60
CA TYR A 305 8.18 3.51 -0.52
C TYR A 305 8.92 4.56 -1.36
N GLU A 306 8.25 5.65 -1.73
CA GLU A 306 8.82 6.73 -2.55
C GLU A 306 10.01 7.37 -1.85
N PHE A 307 9.91 7.65 -0.55
CA PHE A 307 11.03 8.17 0.24
C PHE A 307 12.21 7.20 0.26
N ILE A 308 11.98 5.93 0.63
CA ILE A 308 13.06 4.95 0.77
C ILE A 308 13.68 4.62 -0.58
N TRP A 309 12.86 4.29 -1.58
CA TRP A 309 13.35 3.83 -2.88
C TRP A 309 14.01 4.95 -3.66
N ASN A 310 13.30 6.07 -3.85
CA ASN A 310 13.75 7.17 -4.69
C ASN A 310 14.67 8.11 -3.92
N ASP A 311 14.14 8.79 -2.88
CA ASP A 311 14.86 9.90 -2.26
C ASP A 311 16.10 9.42 -1.50
N PHE A 312 15.96 8.38 -0.68
CA PHE A 312 17.07 7.88 0.14
C PHE A 312 18.04 7.00 -0.67
N CYS A 313 17.55 5.91 -1.31
CA CYS A 313 18.42 4.94 -1.96
C CYS A 313 18.99 5.41 -3.29
N ASP A 314 18.13 5.94 -4.21
CA ASP A 314 18.58 6.28 -5.55
C ASP A 314 19.31 7.61 -5.61
N TRP A 315 19.00 8.54 -4.69
CA TRP A 315 19.58 9.87 -4.72
C TRP A 315 20.49 10.17 -3.55
N TYR A 316 19.99 10.18 -2.30
CA TYR A 316 20.78 10.67 -1.18
C TYR A 316 22.04 9.83 -0.95
N ILE A 317 21.94 8.50 -0.97
CA ILE A 317 23.10 7.60 -0.86
C ILE A 317 24.10 7.89 -1.98
N GLU A 318 23.68 8.05 -3.22
CA GLU A 318 24.58 8.31 -4.35
C GLU A 318 25.25 9.69 -4.23
N MET A 319 24.49 10.73 -3.85
CA MET A 319 25.01 12.07 -3.61
C MET A 319 26.01 12.10 -2.46
N SER A 320 25.83 11.24 -1.46
CA SER A 320 26.67 11.16 -0.27
C SER A 320 28.06 10.57 -0.52
N LYS A 321 28.24 9.79 -1.59
CA LYS A 321 29.50 9.04 -1.84
C LYS A 321 30.73 9.94 -1.92
N SER A 322 30.60 11.11 -2.53
CA SER A 322 31.73 12.06 -2.66
C SER A 322 32.25 12.56 -1.31
N VAL A 323 31.36 12.73 -0.33
CA VAL A 323 31.70 13.12 1.04
C VAL A 323 32.20 11.93 1.84
N LEU A 324 31.53 10.77 1.76
CA LEU A 324 31.92 9.55 2.50
C LEU A 324 33.33 9.09 2.16
N PHE A 325 33.71 9.19 0.89
CA PHE A 325 35.04 8.80 0.39
C PHE A 325 36.02 9.98 0.27
N GLY A 326 35.56 11.18 0.66
CA GLY A 326 36.37 12.38 0.70
C GLY A 326 37.33 12.44 1.90
N LYS A 327 38.11 13.53 1.98
CA LYS A 327 39.13 13.74 3.03
C LYS A 327 38.63 14.61 4.20
N ASP A 328 37.48 15.25 4.07
CA ASP A 328 36.88 16.12 5.09
C ASP A 328 36.19 15.29 6.18
N ALA A 329 36.90 15.07 7.28
CA ALA A 329 36.44 14.25 8.39
C ALA A 329 35.25 14.88 9.15
N GLU A 330 35.20 16.23 9.27
CA GLU A 330 34.10 16.91 9.95
C GLU A 330 32.83 16.82 9.13
N ARG A 331 32.88 17.10 7.84
CA ARG A 331 31.76 16.99 6.93
C ARG A 331 31.24 15.53 6.82
N LYS A 332 32.17 14.57 6.82
CA LYS A 332 31.84 13.14 6.85
C LYS A 332 31.06 12.75 8.11
N ALA A 333 31.48 13.21 9.28
CA ALA A 333 30.80 12.92 10.55
C ALA A 333 29.37 13.48 10.57
N VAL A 334 29.15 14.70 10.06
CA VAL A 334 27.84 15.30 9.89
C VAL A 334 26.95 14.43 8.99
N LEU A 335 27.47 14.04 7.83
CA LEU A 335 26.73 13.21 6.87
C LEU A 335 26.37 11.83 7.44
N GLN A 336 27.30 11.19 8.17
CA GLN A 336 27.07 9.90 8.82
C GLN A 336 25.92 9.97 9.83
N GLN A 337 25.82 11.04 10.62
CA GLN A 337 24.69 11.23 11.54
C GLN A 337 23.37 11.42 10.78
N VAL A 338 23.37 12.18 9.68
CA VAL A 338 22.15 12.37 8.85
C VAL A 338 21.71 11.07 8.19
N LEU A 339 22.65 10.30 7.61
CA LEU A 339 22.37 8.97 7.04
C LEU A 339 21.71 8.04 8.06
N LEU A 340 22.28 7.98 9.27
CA LEU A 340 21.75 7.15 10.35
C LEU A 340 20.36 7.60 10.78
N SER A 341 20.17 8.92 10.98
CA SER A 341 18.87 9.47 11.40
C SER A 341 17.78 9.26 10.36
N CYS A 342 18.11 9.42 9.07
CA CYS A 342 17.16 9.17 7.98
C CYS A 342 16.80 7.66 7.85
N LEU A 343 17.79 6.78 8.02
CA LEU A 343 17.54 5.33 8.02
C LEU A 343 16.68 4.92 9.21
N ASP A 344 16.97 5.39 10.43
CA ASP A 344 16.17 5.12 11.61
C ASP A 344 14.71 5.59 11.43
N GLY A 345 14.51 6.84 10.99
CA GLY A 345 13.17 7.38 10.69
C GLY A 345 12.43 6.56 9.65
N ALA A 346 13.10 6.17 8.56
CA ALA A 346 12.52 5.34 7.50
C ALA A 346 12.10 3.96 8.01
N LEU A 347 12.92 3.31 8.83
CA LEU A 347 12.61 2.00 9.41
C LEU A 347 11.40 2.08 10.35
N ARG A 348 11.30 3.14 11.16
CA ARG A 348 10.17 3.35 12.08
C ARG A 348 8.85 3.51 11.35
N ILE A 349 8.78 4.32 10.28
CA ILE A 349 7.55 4.51 9.51
C ILE A 349 7.20 3.31 8.62
N LEU A 350 8.17 2.48 8.23
CA LEU A 350 7.95 1.27 7.46
C LEU A 350 7.56 0.06 8.33
N HIS A 351 7.96 0.05 9.60
CA HIS A 351 7.82 -1.10 10.50
C HIS A 351 6.38 -1.67 10.58
N PRO A 352 5.31 -0.87 10.66
CA PRO A 352 3.95 -1.41 10.68
C PRO A 352 3.60 -2.25 9.45
N PHE A 353 4.24 -1.99 8.32
CA PHE A 353 4.00 -2.67 7.04
C PHE A 353 4.91 -3.88 6.84
N MET A 354 6.21 -3.73 7.17
CA MET A 354 7.26 -4.74 6.96
C MET A 354 8.07 -4.96 8.25
N PRO A 355 7.46 -5.59 9.27
CA PRO A 355 8.04 -5.62 10.62
C PRO A 355 9.33 -6.45 10.74
N PHE A 356 9.51 -7.51 9.93
CA PHE A 356 10.63 -8.42 10.13
C PHE A 356 11.96 -7.83 9.63
N VAL A 357 11.99 -7.36 8.39
CA VAL A 357 13.22 -6.76 7.81
C VAL A 357 13.60 -5.46 8.51
N THR A 358 12.63 -4.66 8.91
CA THR A 358 12.90 -3.40 9.61
C THR A 358 13.44 -3.64 11.02
N GLU A 359 12.90 -4.59 11.76
CA GLU A 359 13.42 -4.99 13.07
C GLU A 359 14.86 -5.50 12.98
N GLU A 360 15.12 -6.43 12.05
CA GLU A 360 16.46 -7.02 11.87
C GLU A 360 17.53 -5.96 11.53
N ILE A 361 17.17 -4.99 10.68
CA ILE A 361 18.08 -3.88 10.34
C ILE A 361 18.25 -2.96 11.55
N TRP A 362 17.15 -2.56 12.18
CA TRP A 362 17.16 -1.57 13.25
C TRP A 362 18.00 -2.01 14.45
N GLN A 363 17.95 -3.29 14.82
CA GLN A 363 18.76 -3.84 15.89
C GLN A 363 20.28 -3.80 15.62
N LYS A 364 20.70 -3.54 14.37
CA LYS A 364 22.11 -3.34 14.01
C LYS A 364 22.53 -1.87 14.03
N LEU A 365 21.57 -0.95 14.18
CA LEU A 365 21.90 0.49 14.20
C LEU A 365 22.62 0.86 15.49
N PRO A 366 23.64 1.73 15.44
CA PRO A 366 24.33 2.22 16.63
C PRO A 366 23.37 2.94 17.58
N GLY A 367 23.31 2.49 18.82
CA GLY A 367 22.44 3.06 19.87
C GLY A 367 21.07 2.45 19.98
N SER A 368 20.67 1.48 19.13
CA SER A 368 19.40 0.77 19.25
C SER A 368 19.32 -0.02 20.56
N LYS A 369 18.14 0.01 21.20
CA LYS A 369 17.85 -0.71 22.45
C LYS A 369 16.41 -1.24 22.44
N GLY A 370 16.23 -2.49 22.87
CA GLY A 370 14.93 -3.13 22.88
C GLY A 370 14.44 -3.51 21.49
N PHE A 371 13.16 -3.29 21.22
CA PHE A 371 12.53 -3.61 19.94
C PHE A 371 12.01 -2.37 19.22
N LEU A 372 12.14 -2.33 17.90
CA LEU A 372 11.63 -1.23 17.08
C LEU A 372 10.13 -1.01 17.29
N MET A 373 9.35 -2.07 17.41
CA MET A 373 7.90 -1.99 17.67
C MET A 373 7.54 -1.27 18.98
N GLN A 374 8.47 -1.17 19.94
CA GLN A 374 8.27 -0.46 21.21
C GLN A 374 8.78 0.98 21.17
N SER A 375 9.44 1.37 20.10
CA SER A 375 9.97 2.72 19.94
C SER A 375 8.86 3.72 19.54
N HIS A 376 9.09 5.00 19.82
CA HIS A 376 8.15 6.05 19.42
C HIS A 376 8.05 6.16 17.90
N PHE A 377 6.83 6.27 17.40
CA PHE A 377 6.59 6.58 16.00
C PHE A 377 7.10 8.01 15.70
N PRO A 378 7.79 8.25 14.56
CA PRO A 378 8.35 9.56 14.26
C PRO A 378 7.27 10.66 14.19
N VAL A 379 7.62 11.85 14.66
CA VAL A 379 6.79 13.04 14.54
C VAL A 379 7.47 14.00 13.59
N SER A 380 6.72 14.57 12.66
CA SER A 380 7.22 15.58 11.73
C SER A 380 7.58 16.87 12.47
N ASP A 381 8.69 17.48 12.08
CA ASP A 381 9.04 18.86 12.43
C ASP A 381 8.79 19.75 11.19
N PRO A 382 7.67 20.46 11.12
CA PRO A 382 7.33 21.30 9.95
C PRO A 382 8.36 22.38 9.65
N ALA A 383 9.11 22.84 10.66
CA ALA A 383 10.18 23.84 10.46
C ALA A 383 11.35 23.30 9.63
N ARG A 384 11.44 22.00 9.44
CA ARG A 384 12.46 21.34 8.61
C ARG A 384 12.00 21.03 7.20
N ILE A 385 10.74 21.28 6.86
CA ILE A 385 10.19 21.11 5.51
C ILE A 385 10.53 22.39 4.71
N ASP A 386 11.39 22.24 3.70
CA ASP A 386 11.87 23.32 2.84
C ASP A 386 11.47 23.02 1.38
N THR A 387 10.25 23.44 1.03
CA THR A 387 9.66 23.17 -0.30
C THR A 387 10.44 23.84 -1.44
N GLN A 388 11.08 24.98 -1.18
CA GLN A 388 11.91 25.64 -2.18
C GLN A 388 13.18 24.82 -2.47
N LEU A 389 13.85 24.37 -1.43
CA LEU A 389 15.03 23.49 -1.57
C LEU A 389 14.65 22.16 -2.25
N GLU A 390 13.48 21.58 -1.92
CA GLU A 390 12.99 20.37 -2.58
C GLU A 390 12.80 20.58 -4.08
N GLN A 391 12.26 21.72 -4.49
CA GLN A 391 12.12 22.08 -5.90
C GLN A 391 13.49 22.22 -6.59
N GLU A 392 14.42 22.92 -5.98
CA GLU A 392 15.78 23.10 -6.52
C GLU A 392 16.51 21.77 -6.73
N ILE A 393 16.45 20.87 -5.75
CA ILE A 393 17.08 19.54 -5.86
C ILE A 393 16.32 18.65 -6.88
N SER A 394 15.01 18.77 -7.00
CA SER A 394 14.23 18.07 -8.01
C SER A 394 14.66 18.46 -9.44
N GLU A 395 14.88 19.74 -9.70
CA GLU A 395 15.42 20.22 -10.99
C GLU A 395 16.80 19.64 -11.29
N LEU A 396 17.66 19.61 -10.26
CA LEU A 396 19.00 19.01 -10.37
C LEU A 396 18.91 17.51 -10.72
N MET A 397 18.04 16.77 -10.06
CA MET A 397 17.82 15.34 -10.33
C MET A 397 17.27 15.11 -11.73
N GLU A 398 16.38 15.98 -12.22
CA GLU A 398 15.84 15.90 -13.56
C GLU A 398 16.93 16.15 -14.61
N ALA A 399 17.79 17.13 -14.43
CA ALA A 399 18.93 17.37 -15.32
C ALA A 399 19.84 16.15 -15.41
N ILE A 400 20.18 15.55 -14.26
CA ILE A 400 21.00 14.33 -14.24
C ILE A 400 20.31 13.18 -14.98
N ARG A 401 18.98 13.02 -14.84
CA ARG A 401 18.21 12.01 -15.59
C ARG A 401 18.24 12.28 -17.09
N VAL A 402 18.03 13.53 -17.52
CA VAL A 402 18.08 13.93 -18.93
C VAL A 402 19.45 13.62 -19.51
N ILE A 403 20.53 13.99 -18.83
CA ILE A 403 21.91 13.71 -19.29
C ILE A 403 22.15 12.20 -19.40
N ARG A 404 21.74 11.43 -18.40
CA ARG A 404 21.87 9.95 -18.42
C ARG A 404 21.07 9.34 -19.57
N ASN A 405 19.87 9.84 -19.85
CA ASN A 405 19.04 9.38 -20.95
C ASN A 405 19.66 9.72 -22.31
N LEU A 406 20.22 10.92 -22.48
CA LEU A 406 20.95 11.32 -23.69
C LEU A 406 22.16 10.42 -23.91
N ARG A 407 22.94 10.14 -22.86
CA ARG A 407 24.08 9.21 -22.93
C ARG A 407 23.64 7.79 -23.33
N ALA A 408 22.55 7.30 -22.75
CA ALA A 408 22.01 5.99 -23.07
C ALA A 408 21.49 5.91 -24.51
N SER A 409 20.77 6.93 -24.99
CA SER A 409 20.27 6.99 -26.36
C SER A 409 21.40 7.05 -27.40
N ALA A 410 22.50 7.73 -27.05
CA ALA A 410 23.71 7.80 -27.88
C ALA A 410 24.67 6.63 -27.66
N ASN A 411 24.27 5.61 -26.88
CA ASN A 411 25.09 4.43 -26.57
C ASN A 411 26.50 4.79 -26.05
N VAL A 412 26.61 5.89 -25.28
CA VAL A 412 27.88 6.33 -24.68
C VAL A 412 28.27 5.39 -23.56
N SER A 413 29.47 4.81 -23.65
CA SER A 413 30.00 3.93 -22.59
C SER A 413 29.99 4.62 -21.21
N PRO A 414 29.61 3.94 -20.13
CA PRO A 414 29.66 4.49 -18.77
C PRO A 414 31.03 5.06 -18.36
N ALA A 415 32.11 4.49 -18.86
CA ALA A 415 33.48 4.92 -18.57
C ALA A 415 33.88 6.22 -19.27
N LYS A 416 33.25 6.56 -20.40
CA LYS A 416 33.52 7.81 -21.12
C LYS A 416 32.79 8.98 -20.46
N LYS A 417 33.51 10.07 -20.22
CA LYS A 417 32.92 11.33 -19.77
C LYS A 417 32.52 12.18 -20.98
N VAL A 418 31.53 13.03 -20.80
CA VAL A 418 30.95 13.88 -21.86
C VAL A 418 30.98 15.35 -21.46
N THR A 419 30.90 16.23 -22.46
CA THR A 419 30.67 17.67 -22.25
C THR A 419 29.18 17.97 -22.38
N VAL A 420 28.66 18.72 -21.40
CA VAL A 420 27.25 19.12 -21.36
C VAL A 420 27.13 20.64 -21.29
N ARG A 421 26.23 21.19 -22.09
CA ARG A 421 25.86 22.60 -22.06
C ARG A 421 24.37 22.73 -21.81
N VAL A 422 23.99 23.54 -20.82
CA VAL A 422 22.59 23.82 -20.51
C VAL A 422 22.27 25.23 -21.00
N VAL A 423 21.21 25.35 -21.80
CA VAL A 423 20.80 26.66 -22.31
C VAL A 423 20.15 27.45 -21.18
N ARG A 424 20.65 28.68 -20.98
CA ARG A 424 20.15 29.56 -19.93
C ARG A 424 18.66 29.82 -20.10
N ASN A 425 17.91 29.61 -19.04
CA ASN A 425 16.49 29.92 -18.96
C ASN A 425 16.23 30.68 -17.65
N ALA A 426 15.22 31.54 -17.63
CA ALA A 426 14.83 32.32 -16.45
C ALA A 426 14.38 31.44 -15.28
N SER A 427 13.97 30.19 -15.55
CA SER A 427 13.57 29.21 -14.54
C SER A 427 14.73 28.40 -13.94
N LEU A 428 15.95 28.51 -14.48
CA LEU A 428 17.11 27.80 -13.92
C LEU A 428 17.48 28.38 -12.55
N SER A 429 17.35 27.56 -11.53
CA SER A 429 17.71 27.94 -10.16
C SER A 429 19.22 28.11 -10.00
N GLN A 430 19.63 28.86 -8.96
CA GLN A 430 21.04 28.98 -8.57
C GLN A 430 21.65 27.65 -8.14
N ALA A 431 20.80 26.65 -7.84
CA ALA A 431 21.21 25.30 -7.48
C ALA A 431 22.12 24.66 -8.54
N PHE A 432 21.89 24.92 -9.83
CA PHE A 432 22.75 24.43 -10.92
C PHE A 432 24.21 24.91 -10.78
N ASN A 433 24.41 26.17 -10.42
CA ASN A 433 25.76 26.71 -10.23
C ASN A 433 26.44 26.11 -9.00
N ASN A 434 25.67 25.89 -7.93
CA ASN A 434 26.19 25.38 -6.67
C ASN A 434 26.52 23.87 -6.71
N HIS A 435 25.91 23.12 -7.63
CA HIS A 435 26.01 21.66 -7.66
C HIS A 435 26.64 21.09 -8.94
N GLN A 436 27.39 21.89 -9.72
CA GLN A 436 28.06 21.42 -10.96
C GLN A 436 28.93 20.18 -10.72
N ALA A 437 29.71 20.16 -9.64
CA ALA A 437 30.57 19.01 -9.30
C ALA A 437 29.73 17.72 -9.09
N MET A 438 28.54 17.83 -8.51
CA MET A 438 27.61 16.73 -8.29
C MET A 438 27.02 16.25 -9.62
N ILE A 439 26.56 17.16 -10.51
CA ILE A 439 26.09 16.82 -11.85
C ILE A 439 27.20 16.07 -12.60
N CYS A 440 28.42 16.59 -12.59
CA CYS A 440 29.56 15.98 -13.26
C CYS A 440 29.82 14.56 -12.76
N SER A 441 29.81 14.37 -11.44
CA SER A 441 30.04 13.07 -10.81
C SER A 441 28.93 12.07 -11.15
N LEU A 442 27.65 12.44 -10.95
CA LEU A 442 26.52 11.55 -11.05
C LEU A 442 26.08 11.26 -12.51
N ALA A 443 26.32 12.20 -13.43
CA ALA A 443 25.96 12.04 -14.83
C ALA A 443 27.14 11.64 -15.74
N GLY A 444 28.36 11.49 -15.17
CA GLY A 444 29.56 11.16 -15.96
C GLY A 444 29.94 12.27 -16.94
N VAL A 445 29.89 13.51 -16.45
CA VAL A 445 30.22 14.72 -17.21
C VAL A 445 31.63 15.16 -16.87
N GLU A 446 32.43 15.55 -17.85
CA GLU A 446 33.77 16.13 -17.67
C GLU A 446 33.68 17.65 -17.58
N ASN A 447 33.00 18.26 -18.55
CA ASN A 447 32.81 19.70 -18.61
C ASN A 447 31.32 20.04 -18.61
N PHE A 448 30.90 20.87 -17.67
CA PHE A 448 29.54 21.38 -17.54
C PHE A 448 29.55 22.90 -17.63
N SER A 449 28.68 23.48 -18.47
CA SER A 449 28.56 24.93 -18.59
C SER A 449 27.14 25.36 -18.91
N ILE A 450 26.78 26.58 -18.49
CA ILE A 450 25.53 27.24 -18.87
C ILE A 450 25.86 28.20 -20.01
N VAL A 451 25.09 28.13 -21.10
CA VAL A 451 25.27 28.93 -22.32
C VAL A 451 24.00 29.72 -22.62
N ASP A 452 24.13 30.85 -23.33
CA ASP A 452 22.99 31.73 -23.61
C ASP A 452 22.18 31.28 -24.85
N SER A 453 22.77 30.43 -25.71
CA SER A 453 22.09 29.91 -26.89
C SER A 453 22.49 28.46 -27.15
N LYS A 454 21.62 27.73 -27.84
CA LYS A 454 21.83 26.34 -28.24
C LYS A 454 23.04 26.22 -29.16
N PRO A 455 24.05 25.43 -28.83
CA PRO A 455 25.16 25.15 -29.71
C PRO A 455 24.75 24.18 -30.83
N ALA A 456 25.32 24.36 -32.03
CA ALA A 456 25.13 23.44 -33.14
C ALA A 456 25.86 22.11 -32.90
N GLY A 457 25.35 21.02 -33.51
CA GLY A 457 26.02 19.72 -33.49
C GLY A 457 25.95 18.99 -32.12
N HIS A 458 24.93 19.23 -31.32
CA HIS A 458 24.74 18.60 -30.02
C HIS A 458 23.43 17.80 -29.99
N LEU A 459 23.46 16.66 -29.27
CA LEU A 459 22.24 15.96 -28.95
C LEU A 459 21.49 16.70 -27.84
N VAL A 460 20.19 16.95 -28.03
CA VAL A 460 19.39 17.79 -27.14
C VAL A 460 18.33 16.98 -26.42
N GLY A 461 18.25 17.16 -25.13
CA GLY A 461 17.15 16.72 -24.27
C GLY A 461 16.46 17.93 -23.62
N LEU A 462 15.23 17.76 -23.20
CA LEU A 462 14.44 18.78 -22.53
C LEU A 462 14.29 18.45 -21.05
N MET A 463 14.54 19.43 -20.21
CA MET A 463 14.20 19.48 -18.80
C MET A 463 13.14 20.57 -18.61
N GLY A 464 11.87 20.19 -18.60
CA GLY A 464 10.79 21.15 -18.76
C GLY A 464 10.95 21.93 -20.07
N THR A 465 11.18 23.24 -20.00
CA THR A 465 11.45 24.12 -21.15
C THR A 465 12.95 24.37 -21.39
N THR A 466 13.83 23.84 -20.53
CA THR A 466 15.27 24.06 -20.59
C THR A 466 15.93 23.02 -21.50
N GLU A 467 16.72 23.45 -22.47
CA GLU A 467 17.48 22.57 -23.36
C GLU A 467 18.79 22.13 -22.67
N VAL A 468 19.03 20.82 -22.64
CA VAL A 468 20.26 20.18 -22.18
C VAL A 468 20.97 19.61 -23.42
N CYS A 469 22.14 20.13 -23.74
CA CYS A 469 22.89 19.81 -24.95
C CYS A 469 24.10 18.93 -24.61
N LEU A 470 24.15 17.72 -25.18
CA LEU A 470 25.23 16.76 -25.02
C LEU A 470 26.14 16.82 -26.23
N ASP A 471 27.45 17.10 -26.03
CA ASP A 471 28.47 17.06 -27.05
C ASP A 471 28.92 15.62 -27.30
N LEU A 472 28.79 15.15 -28.54
CA LEU A 472 29.17 13.80 -28.92
C LEU A 472 30.49 13.75 -29.71
N ALA A 473 31.09 14.90 -30.00
CA ALA A 473 32.35 14.98 -30.74
C ALA A 473 33.47 14.23 -30.00
N GLY A 474 34.10 13.27 -30.67
CA GLY A 474 35.16 12.43 -30.06
C GLY A 474 34.68 11.42 -29.00
N VAL A 475 33.39 11.41 -28.68
CA VAL A 475 32.80 10.49 -27.69
C VAL A 475 32.29 9.20 -28.36
N ILE A 476 31.67 9.32 -29.52
CA ILE A 476 31.16 8.19 -30.30
C ILE A 476 31.72 8.24 -31.74
N ASP A 477 31.69 7.09 -32.43
CA ASP A 477 31.85 7.03 -33.87
C ASP A 477 30.50 7.36 -34.54
N VAL A 478 30.39 8.60 -35.05
CA VAL A 478 29.14 9.13 -35.62
C VAL A 478 28.68 8.30 -36.82
N GLN A 479 29.60 7.79 -37.66
CA GLN A 479 29.25 6.99 -38.82
C GLN A 479 28.72 5.60 -38.43
N ALA A 480 29.37 4.96 -37.46
CA ALA A 480 28.91 3.69 -36.92
C ALA A 480 27.55 3.82 -36.22
N GLU A 481 27.32 4.94 -35.52
CA GLU A 481 26.07 5.20 -34.83
C GLU A 481 24.92 5.52 -35.79
N LEU A 482 25.19 6.29 -36.85
CA LEU A 482 24.23 6.53 -37.96
C LEU A 482 23.79 5.21 -38.60
N ALA A 483 24.73 4.31 -38.90
CA ALA A 483 24.42 3.00 -39.47
C ALA A 483 23.59 2.14 -38.50
N ARG A 484 23.87 2.22 -37.19
CA ARG A 484 23.07 1.54 -36.16
C ARG A 484 21.64 2.06 -36.11
N VAL A 485 21.45 3.38 -36.06
CA VAL A 485 20.12 4.03 -36.02
C VAL A 485 19.32 3.71 -37.29
N GLU A 486 19.96 3.69 -38.45
CA GLU A 486 19.32 3.34 -39.71
C GLU A 486 18.84 1.88 -39.74
N ASN A 487 19.65 0.96 -39.20
CA ASN A 487 19.25 -0.44 -39.01
C ASN A 487 18.11 -0.60 -38.02
N GLU A 488 18.11 0.16 -36.95
CA GLU A 488 17.05 0.12 -35.93
C GLU A 488 15.74 0.70 -36.48
N LEU A 489 15.78 1.82 -37.17
CA LEU A 489 14.66 2.40 -37.94
C LEU A 489 14.02 1.35 -38.84
N GLY A 490 14.83 0.71 -39.68
CA GLY A 490 14.33 -0.31 -40.61
C GLY A 490 13.72 -1.55 -39.90
N LYS A 491 14.18 -1.90 -38.71
CA LYS A 491 13.55 -2.95 -37.90
C LYS A 491 12.20 -2.52 -37.35
N VAL A 492 12.12 -1.33 -36.76
CA VAL A 492 10.89 -0.81 -36.15
C VAL A 492 9.82 -0.59 -37.22
N GLU A 493 10.18 -0.05 -38.35
CA GLU A 493 9.27 0.14 -39.51
C GLU A 493 8.72 -1.21 -40.01
N LYS A 494 9.56 -2.25 -40.09
CA LYS A 494 9.14 -3.60 -40.48
C LYS A 494 8.18 -4.21 -39.49
N GLU A 495 8.45 -4.08 -38.18
CA GLU A 495 7.56 -4.60 -37.15
C GLU A 495 6.23 -3.84 -37.11
N MET A 496 6.26 -2.51 -37.26
CA MET A 496 5.04 -1.70 -37.38
C MET A 496 4.21 -2.12 -38.61
N ALA A 497 4.84 -2.30 -39.78
CA ALA A 497 4.16 -2.75 -40.98
C ALA A 497 3.49 -4.13 -40.80
N LYS A 498 4.17 -5.09 -40.18
CA LYS A 498 3.58 -6.43 -39.88
C LYS A 498 2.32 -6.36 -39.02
N ILE A 499 2.28 -5.42 -38.08
CA ILE A 499 1.16 -5.27 -37.16
C ILE A 499 0.05 -4.44 -37.82
N SER A 500 0.38 -3.44 -38.60
CA SER A 500 -0.59 -2.60 -39.34
C SER A 500 -1.45 -3.41 -40.29
N VAL A 501 -0.85 -4.40 -40.98
CA VAL A 501 -1.59 -5.31 -41.89
C VAL A 501 -2.74 -6.05 -41.14
N LYS A 502 -2.61 -6.28 -39.82
CA LYS A 502 -3.69 -6.91 -39.03
C LYS A 502 -4.88 -5.97 -38.84
N LEU A 503 -4.66 -4.65 -38.73
CA LEU A 503 -5.74 -3.66 -38.65
C LEU A 503 -6.37 -3.33 -40.00
N GLU A 504 -5.65 -3.51 -41.11
CA GLU A 504 -6.17 -3.36 -42.47
C GLU A 504 -7.10 -4.52 -42.86
N ASN A 505 -6.98 -5.66 -42.18
CA ASN A 505 -7.83 -6.81 -42.41
C ASN A 505 -9.19 -6.62 -41.69
N ALA A 506 -10.22 -6.22 -42.43
CA ALA A 506 -11.57 -5.98 -41.94
C ALA A 506 -12.18 -7.21 -41.23
N ASP A 507 -11.86 -8.41 -41.69
CA ASP A 507 -12.31 -9.67 -41.05
C ASP A 507 -11.69 -9.89 -39.69
N PHE A 508 -10.44 -9.52 -39.52
CA PHE A 508 -9.76 -9.59 -38.22
C PHE A 508 -10.37 -8.58 -37.24
N VAL A 509 -10.50 -7.32 -37.66
CA VAL A 509 -11.02 -6.23 -36.81
C VAL A 509 -12.47 -6.50 -36.36
N SER A 510 -13.28 -7.13 -37.22
CA SER A 510 -14.68 -7.44 -36.90
C SER A 510 -14.87 -8.66 -35.98
N LYS A 511 -13.91 -9.61 -35.98
CA LYS A 511 -13.99 -10.88 -35.25
C LYS A 511 -13.13 -10.91 -33.96
N ALA A 512 -12.11 -10.07 -33.88
CA ALA A 512 -11.23 -10.04 -32.70
C ALA A 512 -11.89 -9.30 -31.51
N PRO A 513 -11.61 -9.71 -30.26
CA PRO A 513 -12.05 -8.96 -29.08
C PRO A 513 -11.53 -7.52 -29.11
N ALA A 514 -12.35 -6.56 -28.68
CA ALA A 514 -12.01 -5.13 -28.71
C ALA A 514 -10.67 -4.85 -27.99
N GLU A 515 -10.42 -5.50 -26.86
CA GLU A 515 -9.14 -5.37 -26.11
C GLU A 515 -7.90 -5.78 -26.92
N VAL A 516 -8.05 -6.71 -27.87
CA VAL A 516 -6.93 -7.15 -28.74
C VAL A 516 -6.68 -6.11 -29.82
N VAL A 517 -7.75 -5.56 -30.38
CA VAL A 517 -7.68 -4.50 -31.42
C VAL A 517 -7.06 -3.25 -30.81
N ASP A 518 -7.47 -2.85 -29.60
CA ASP A 518 -6.95 -1.68 -28.91
C ASP A 518 -5.45 -1.85 -28.56
N LYS A 519 -5.03 -3.02 -28.07
CA LYS A 519 -3.60 -3.32 -27.84
C LYS A 519 -2.76 -3.21 -29.12
N ILE A 520 -3.30 -3.58 -30.25
CA ILE A 520 -2.60 -3.45 -31.53
C ILE A 520 -2.48 -1.98 -31.92
N ARG A 521 -3.54 -1.17 -31.72
CA ARG A 521 -3.49 0.29 -31.94
C ARG A 521 -2.45 0.96 -31.04
N ASP A 522 -2.47 0.66 -29.75
CA ASP A 522 -1.48 1.17 -28.78
C ASP A 522 -0.05 0.81 -29.21
N SER A 523 0.15 -0.42 -29.71
CA SER A 523 1.47 -0.86 -30.18
C SER A 523 1.91 -0.10 -31.43
N ILE A 524 1.01 0.20 -32.36
CA ILE A 524 1.32 0.99 -33.57
C ILE A 524 1.66 2.42 -33.19
N GLU A 525 0.91 3.03 -32.26
CA GLU A 525 1.20 4.38 -31.78
C GLU A 525 2.58 4.44 -31.09
N ALA A 526 2.92 3.42 -30.28
CA ALA A 526 4.23 3.32 -29.64
C ALA A 526 5.36 3.21 -30.69
N TYR A 527 5.19 2.40 -31.75
CA TYR A 527 6.17 2.32 -32.84
C TYR A 527 6.29 3.63 -33.63
N GLN A 528 5.19 4.32 -33.88
CA GLN A 528 5.21 5.64 -34.54
C GLN A 528 6.01 6.65 -33.73
N GLN A 529 5.77 6.69 -32.40
CA GLN A 529 6.54 7.56 -31.51
C GLN A 529 8.03 7.20 -31.49
N GLN A 530 8.35 5.91 -31.53
CA GLN A 530 9.74 5.44 -31.61
C GLN A 530 10.42 5.83 -32.92
N ILE A 531 9.74 5.70 -34.06
CA ILE A 531 10.23 6.13 -35.38
C ILE A 531 10.54 7.63 -35.37
N VAL A 532 9.61 8.46 -34.89
CA VAL A 532 9.82 9.92 -34.81
C VAL A 532 11.06 10.26 -33.98
N LYS A 533 11.23 9.58 -32.82
CA LYS A 533 12.41 9.79 -31.97
C LYS A 533 13.71 9.38 -32.67
N LEU A 534 13.73 8.22 -33.33
CA LEU A 534 14.91 7.75 -34.08
C LEU A 534 15.25 8.65 -35.26
N GLN A 535 14.26 9.14 -36.00
CA GLN A 535 14.45 10.09 -37.11
C GLN A 535 15.00 11.43 -36.62
N GLN A 536 14.48 11.94 -35.50
CA GLN A 536 15.03 13.16 -34.90
C GLN A 536 16.49 12.93 -34.45
N TYR A 537 16.77 11.80 -33.80
CA TYR A 537 18.13 11.47 -33.41
C TYR A 537 19.08 11.31 -34.61
N GLN A 538 18.63 10.68 -35.69
CA GLN A 538 19.41 10.59 -36.92
C GLN A 538 19.72 11.97 -37.50
N LYS A 539 18.75 12.90 -37.49
CA LYS A 539 18.94 14.28 -37.94
C LYS A 539 19.96 15.02 -37.07
N ASP A 540 19.88 14.85 -35.76
CA ASP A 540 20.83 15.45 -34.80
C ASP A 540 22.24 14.92 -35.03
N LEU A 541 22.42 13.59 -35.22
CA LEU A 541 23.71 12.99 -35.56
C LEU A 541 24.31 13.50 -36.86
N ARG A 542 23.50 13.77 -37.91
CA ARG A 542 23.95 14.33 -39.17
C ARG A 542 24.39 15.79 -39.06
N SER A 543 24.03 16.47 -37.98
CA SER A 543 24.43 17.87 -37.72
C SER A 543 25.74 17.98 -36.93
N ILE A 544 26.27 16.86 -36.42
CA ILE A 544 27.57 16.71 -35.77
C ILE A 544 28.67 16.48 -36.78
#